data_1489215b770e7c923b0b684e8599983a
#
_entry.id   1489215b770e7c923b0b684e8599983a
#
_cell.length_a   1.000
_cell.length_b   1.000
_cell.length_c   1.000
_cell.angle_alpha   90.00
_cell.angle_beta   90.00
_cell.angle_gamma   90.00
#
_symmetry.space_group_name_H-M   'P 1'
#
loop_
_entity.id
_entity.type
_entity.pdbx_description
1 polymer ?
#
loop_
_entity_poly.entity_id
_entity_poly.type
_entity_poly.pdbx_seq_one_letter_code
_entity_poly.pdbx_strand_id
1 'polypeptide(L)'
;MATPGNPRVMSGMRPTGALHLGHYHGVLRNWLKLQSEYECFFAVVDWHAMTTDYADPREIGPSVWEMVIDWLAVGINPGQAKLFVQSRVPEHAELHLLLSMFTPLSWLERVPTYKDQQEKLKSKDLSTYGFLGYPLLQTADIIIYKASYVPVGEDQVAHVEMAREVARRFNFLYGREAGFEEKAEAAAKKMGKKNNELYYELRRSYQEQGNTEALEKAKAIIESQKRITIGDRERLMGYLEGGGKIIFPEPKALL
;
A
#
# COMPACT_ATOMS: atom_id res chain seq x y z
N MET A 1 -8.64 16.43 -11.57
CA MET A 1 -8.48 14.98 -11.86
C MET A 1 -7.00 14.67 -11.78
N ALA A 2 -6.60 13.75 -10.93
CA ALA A 2 -5.22 13.29 -10.87
C ALA A 2 -4.82 12.72 -12.24
N THR A 3 -3.68 13.14 -12.76
CA THR A 3 -3.18 12.69 -14.07
C THR A 3 -2.78 11.20 -13.96
N PRO A 4 -3.04 10.37 -14.99
CA PRO A 4 -2.53 8.99 -14.99
C PRO A 4 -1.00 9.00 -14.82
N GLY A 5 -0.53 8.46 -13.69
CA GLY A 5 0.89 8.45 -13.31
C GLY A 5 1.20 9.18 -12.00
N ASN A 6 0.23 9.84 -11.36
CA ASN A 6 0.43 10.36 -10.00
C ASN A 6 0.65 9.21 -9.02
N PRO A 7 1.55 9.39 -8.02
CA PRO A 7 1.71 8.42 -6.96
C PRO A 7 0.38 8.16 -6.25
N ARG A 8 0.16 6.88 -5.87
CA ARG A 8 -1.07 6.46 -5.22
C ARG A 8 -0.97 6.54 -3.71
N VAL A 9 -2.05 7.02 -3.12
CA VAL A 9 -2.23 7.06 -1.66
C VAL A 9 -3.36 6.10 -1.29
N MET A 10 -3.11 5.22 -0.33
CA MET A 10 -4.14 4.36 0.29
C MET A 10 -4.29 4.74 1.74
N SER A 11 -5.52 4.95 2.18
CA SER A 11 -5.85 5.15 3.59
C SER A 11 -7.23 4.56 3.91
N GLY A 12 -7.40 4.09 5.13
CA GLY A 12 -8.63 3.48 5.59
C GLY A 12 -9.06 3.98 6.97
N MET A 13 -10.36 3.97 7.22
CA MET A 13 -10.94 4.30 8.52
C MET A 13 -11.93 3.21 8.94
N ARG A 14 -11.84 2.74 10.20
CA ARG A 14 -12.75 1.72 10.74
C ARG A 14 -14.09 2.32 11.10
N PRO A 15 -15.21 1.75 10.66
CA PRO A 15 -16.55 2.21 11.02
C PRO A 15 -16.93 1.72 12.43
N THR A 16 -16.46 2.42 13.45
CA THR A 16 -16.66 2.09 14.87
C THR A 16 -17.48 3.15 15.62
N GLY A 17 -18.51 3.67 14.99
CA GLY A 17 -19.40 4.70 15.53
C GLY A 17 -19.22 6.07 14.83
N ALA A 18 -19.92 7.08 15.38
CA ALA A 18 -19.92 8.43 14.85
C ALA A 18 -18.52 9.07 14.85
N LEU A 19 -18.21 9.83 13.82
CA LEU A 19 -16.96 10.58 13.77
C LEU A 19 -17.01 11.77 14.74
N HIS A 20 -15.85 12.20 15.18
CA HIS A 20 -15.68 13.35 16.06
C HIS A 20 -14.51 14.23 15.59
N LEU A 21 -14.32 15.39 16.23
CA LEU A 21 -13.29 16.36 15.87
C LEU A 21 -11.87 15.77 15.79
N GLY A 22 -11.56 14.74 16.58
CA GLY A 22 -10.29 14.03 16.49
C GLY A 22 -10.08 13.34 15.15
N HIS A 23 -11.12 12.73 14.59
CA HIS A 23 -11.05 12.14 13.22
C HIS A 23 -10.90 13.22 12.16
N TYR A 24 -11.58 14.36 12.32
CA TYR A 24 -11.43 15.47 11.39
C TYR A 24 -10.01 16.02 11.37
N HIS A 25 -9.45 16.36 12.53
CA HIS A 25 -8.12 16.94 12.61
C HIS A 25 -7.00 15.93 12.33
N GLY A 26 -7.16 14.69 12.78
CA GLY A 26 -6.14 13.65 12.65
C GLY A 26 -6.08 13.01 11.26
N VAL A 27 -7.23 12.93 10.54
CA VAL A 27 -7.29 12.20 9.27
C VAL A 27 -7.91 13.03 8.16
N LEU A 28 -9.18 13.47 8.29
CA LEU A 28 -9.94 14.02 7.17
C LEU A 28 -9.34 15.31 6.63
N ARG A 29 -8.82 16.17 7.49
CA ARG A 29 -8.11 17.40 7.07
C ARG A 29 -6.90 17.11 6.19
N ASN A 30 -6.19 16.00 6.43
CA ASN A 30 -5.09 15.56 5.59
C ASN A 30 -5.59 14.99 4.27
N TRP A 31 -6.63 14.15 4.30
CA TRP A 31 -7.24 13.60 3.09
C TRP A 31 -7.74 14.67 2.12
N LEU A 32 -8.32 15.77 2.64
CA LEU A 32 -8.74 16.93 1.84
C LEU A 32 -7.59 17.56 1.03
N LYS A 33 -6.38 17.55 1.55
CA LYS A 33 -5.20 18.02 0.82
C LYS A 33 -4.74 16.97 -0.18
N LEU A 34 -4.60 15.72 0.27
CA LEU A 34 -4.06 14.62 -0.53
C LEU A 34 -4.89 14.35 -1.79
N GLN A 35 -6.24 14.46 -1.72
CA GLN A 35 -7.10 14.19 -2.88
C GLN A 35 -6.84 15.11 -4.09
N SER A 36 -6.23 16.29 -3.88
CA SER A 36 -5.87 17.21 -4.97
C SER A 36 -4.47 16.93 -5.54
N GLU A 37 -3.61 16.25 -4.79
CA GLU A 37 -2.18 16.05 -5.12
C GLU A 37 -1.89 14.64 -5.64
N TYR A 38 -2.66 13.63 -5.18
CA TYR A 38 -2.41 12.21 -5.41
C TYR A 38 -3.63 11.49 -6.01
N GLU A 39 -3.40 10.30 -6.56
CA GLU A 39 -4.47 9.35 -6.85
C GLU A 39 -4.86 8.63 -5.54
N CYS A 40 -5.91 9.12 -4.87
CA CYS A 40 -6.29 8.65 -3.55
C CYS A 40 -7.33 7.54 -3.59
N PHE A 41 -7.14 6.55 -2.70
CA PHE A 41 -8.03 5.43 -2.40
C PHE A 41 -8.38 5.50 -0.91
N PHE A 42 -9.61 5.87 -0.57
CA PHE A 42 -10.09 5.98 0.80
C PHE A 42 -11.14 4.91 1.07
N ALA A 43 -10.82 4.02 2.00
CA ALA A 43 -11.63 2.85 2.31
C ALA A 43 -12.32 2.96 3.67
N VAL A 44 -13.61 2.62 3.71
CA VAL A 44 -14.25 2.20 4.96
C VAL A 44 -13.86 0.75 5.21
N VAL A 45 -13.00 0.52 6.21
CA VAL A 45 -12.40 -0.80 6.46
C VAL A 45 -13.23 -1.59 7.48
N ASP A 46 -14.37 -2.07 7.03
CA ASP A 46 -15.37 -2.79 7.83
C ASP A 46 -14.88 -4.16 8.32
N TRP A 47 -14.07 -4.89 7.55
CA TRP A 47 -13.44 -6.12 8.01
C TRP A 47 -12.43 -5.86 9.13
N HIS A 48 -11.69 -4.72 9.09
CA HIS A 48 -10.85 -4.35 10.22
C HIS A 48 -11.66 -4.05 11.49
N ALA A 49 -12.83 -3.44 11.37
CA ALA A 49 -13.73 -3.27 12.50
C ALA A 49 -14.16 -4.63 13.07
N MET A 50 -14.47 -5.59 12.21
CA MET A 50 -14.83 -6.97 12.61
C MET A 50 -13.75 -7.66 13.45
N THR A 51 -12.46 -7.32 13.31
CA THR A 51 -11.40 -7.98 14.10
C THR A 51 -11.50 -7.71 15.60
N THR A 52 -12.14 -6.63 16.02
CA THR A 52 -12.37 -6.26 17.42
C THR A 52 -13.83 -6.32 17.84
N ASP A 53 -14.76 -6.26 16.91
CA ASP A 53 -16.20 -6.19 17.17
C ASP A 53 -16.97 -7.41 16.63
N TYR A 54 -16.26 -8.53 16.43
CA TYR A 54 -16.82 -9.78 15.89
C TYR A 54 -17.95 -10.38 16.74
N ALA A 55 -17.93 -10.14 18.05
CA ALA A 55 -18.95 -10.66 18.97
C ALA A 55 -20.28 -9.89 18.86
N ASP A 56 -20.23 -8.61 18.48
CA ASP A 56 -21.41 -7.78 18.24
C ASP A 56 -21.19 -6.79 17.08
N PRO A 57 -21.37 -7.22 15.83
CA PRO A 57 -21.10 -6.40 14.66
C PRO A 57 -22.25 -5.47 14.25
N ARG A 58 -23.32 -5.35 15.04
CA ARG A 58 -24.56 -4.64 14.67
C ARG A 58 -24.35 -3.18 14.32
N GLU A 59 -23.38 -2.52 14.96
CA GLU A 59 -23.07 -1.11 14.75
C GLU A 59 -22.21 -0.84 13.51
N ILE A 60 -21.55 -1.85 12.95
CA ILE A 60 -20.65 -1.67 11.81
C ILE A 60 -21.40 -1.15 10.59
N GLY A 61 -22.51 -1.80 10.22
CA GLY A 61 -23.30 -1.41 9.04
C GLY A 61 -23.82 0.04 9.08
N PRO A 62 -24.53 0.45 10.15
CA PRO A 62 -24.95 1.84 10.33
C PRO A 62 -23.78 2.82 10.29
N SER A 63 -22.66 2.52 10.98
CA SER A 63 -21.48 3.38 11.03
C SER A 63 -20.79 3.57 9.68
N VAL A 64 -20.88 2.60 8.76
CA VAL A 64 -20.38 2.77 7.37
C VAL A 64 -21.08 3.93 6.68
N TRP A 65 -22.42 4.01 6.79
CA TRP A 65 -23.17 5.07 6.12
C TRP A 65 -22.91 6.45 6.75
N GLU A 66 -22.94 6.53 8.08
CA GLU A 66 -22.63 7.78 8.80
C GLU A 66 -21.26 8.30 8.45
N MET A 67 -20.24 7.44 8.44
CA MET A 67 -18.87 7.79 8.09
C MET A 67 -18.75 8.34 6.66
N VAL A 68 -19.40 7.71 5.69
CA VAL A 68 -19.36 8.18 4.29
C VAL A 68 -20.08 9.53 4.16
N ILE A 69 -21.20 9.71 4.86
CA ILE A 69 -21.93 11.01 4.90
C ILE A 69 -20.99 12.10 5.43
N ASP A 70 -20.31 11.84 6.55
CA ASP A 70 -19.37 12.79 7.14
C ASP A 70 -18.20 13.12 6.21
N TRP A 71 -17.64 12.12 5.52
CA TRP A 71 -16.57 12.35 4.54
C TRP A 71 -17.00 13.28 3.42
N LEU A 72 -18.20 13.05 2.89
CA LEU A 72 -18.78 13.92 1.83
C LEU A 72 -19.08 15.32 2.37
N ALA A 73 -19.63 15.41 3.58
CA ALA A 73 -19.98 16.68 4.20
C ALA A 73 -18.77 17.58 4.48
N VAL A 74 -17.60 16.99 4.85
CA VAL A 74 -16.36 17.76 5.03
C VAL A 74 -15.64 18.10 3.74
N GLY A 75 -16.10 17.57 2.58
CA GLY A 75 -15.57 17.94 1.26
C GLY A 75 -14.68 16.88 0.59
N ILE A 76 -14.65 15.64 1.06
CA ILE A 76 -14.04 14.56 0.29
C ILE A 76 -14.85 14.34 -0.98
N ASN A 77 -14.21 14.46 -2.13
CA ASN A 77 -14.87 14.47 -3.43
C ASN A 77 -14.67 13.15 -4.19
N PRO A 78 -15.76 12.37 -4.44
CA PRO A 78 -15.69 11.13 -5.21
C PRO A 78 -15.17 11.27 -6.64
N GLY A 79 -15.22 12.49 -7.19
CA GLY A 79 -14.63 12.81 -8.50
C GLY A 79 -13.09 12.93 -8.47
N GLN A 80 -12.50 13.10 -7.29
CA GLN A 80 -11.06 13.26 -7.09
C GLN A 80 -10.43 12.03 -6.42
N ALA A 81 -11.13 11.43 -5.44
CA ALA A 81 -10.68 10.25 -4.71
C ALA A 81 -11.62 9.05 -4.97
N LYS A 82 -11.09 7.84 -4.90
CA LYS A 82 -11.87 6.60 -4.96
C LYS A 82 -12.33 6.26 -3.54
N LEU A 83 -13.65 6.30 -3.31
CA LEU A 83 -14.27 5.94 -2.04
C LEU A 83 -14.91 4.57 -2.16
N PHE A 84 -14.65 3.67 -1.22
CA PHE A 84 -15.22 2.33 -1.24
C PHE A 84 -15.29 1.70 0.15
N VAL A 85 -16.11 0.66 0.28
CA VAL A 85 -16.18 -0.19 1.45
C VAL A 85 -15.32 -1.42 1.19
N GLN A 86 -14.44 -1.77 2.09
CA GLN A 86 -13.47 -2.87 1.95
C GLN A 86 -14.15 -4.19 1.58
N SER A 87 -15.23 -4.56 2.24
CA SER A 87 -15.96 -5.81 1.97
C SER A 87 -16.66 -5.86 0.62
N ARG A 88 -16.76 -4.73 -0.09
CA ARG A 88 -17.32 -4.67 -1.45
C ARG A 88 -16.28 -4.93 -2.53
N VAL A 89 -15.02 -5.10 -2.14
CA VAL A 89 -13.89 -5.45 -3.00
C VAL A 89 -13.27 -6.74 -2.44
N PRO A 90 -13.82 -7.92 -2.75
CA PRO A 90 -13.43 -9.20 -2.14
C PRO A 90 -11.96 -9.56 -2.39
N GLU A 91 -11.33 -8.98 -3.40
CA GLU A 91 -9.92 -9.16 -3.74
C GLU A 91 -8.97 -8.80 -2.59
N HIS A 92 -9.38 -7.94 -1.66
CA HIS A 92 -8.64 -7.68 -0.43
C HIS A 92 -8.47 -8.96 0.42
N ALA A 93 -9.57 -9.72 0.59
CA ALA A 93 -9.55 -10.98 1.32
C ALA A 93 -8.79 -12.07 0.56
N GLU A 94 -8.95 -12.13 -0.77
CA GLU A 94 -8.21 -13.07 -1.61
C GLU A 94 -6.70 -12.82 -1.53
N LEU A 95 -6.28 -11.56 -1.66
CA LEU A 95 -4.86 -11.21 -1.53
C LEU A 95 -4.35 -11.48 -0.12
N HIS A 96 -5.10 -11.12 0.94
CA HIS A 96 -4.75 -11.45 2.32
C HIS A 96 -4.49 -12.95 2.49
N LEU A 97 -5.38 -13.80 1.98
CA LEU A 97 -5.21 -15.25 2.02
C LEU A 97 -3.91 -15.69 1.33
N LEU A 98 -3.63 -15.19 0.12
CA LEU A 98 -2.40 -15.51 -0.61
C LEU A 98 -1.14 -15.05 0.14
N LEU A 99 -1.16 -13.85 0.71
CA LEU A 99 -0.06 -13.32 1.51
C LEU A 99 0.20 -14.17 2.76
N SER A 100 -0.86 -14.71 3.38
CA SER A 100 -0.76 -15.54 4.59
C SER A 100 0.03 -16.83 4.38
N MET A 101 0.09 -17.33 3.13
CA MET A 101 0.78 -18.58 2.80
C MET A 101 2.31 -18.50 2.96
N PHE A 102 2.89 -17.31 2.93
CA PHE A 102 4.35 -17.15 3.03
C PHE A 102 4.81 -16.14 4.09
N THR A 103 3.88 -15.44 4.76
CA THR A 103 4.24 -14.48 5.81
C THR A 103 4.53 -15.19 7.12
N PRO A 104 5.75 -15.04 7.72
CA PRO A 104 6.06 -15.66 8.97
C PRO A 104 5.21 -15.12 10.14
N LEU A 105 4.71 -15.97 11.02
CA LEU A 105 3.97 -15.58 12.22
C LEU A 105 4.73 -14.57 13.09
N SER A 106 6.04 -14.76 13.22
CA SER A 106 6.90 -13.87 14.00
C SER A 106 6.91 -12.42 13.51
N TRP A 107 6.52 -12.16 12.25
CA TRP A 107 6.39 -10.80 11.76
C TRP A 107 5.12 -10.13 12.32
N LEU A 108 4.02 -10.88 12.42
CA LEU A 108 2.76 -10.42 12.99
C LEU A 108 2.88 -10.17 14.50
N GLU A 109 3.51 -11.11 15.21
CA GLU A 109 3.72 -11.03 16.65
C GLU A 109 4.64 -9.87 17.09
N ARG A 110 5.52 -9.39 16.19
CA ARG A 110 6.42 -8.27 16.47
C ARG A 110 5.79 -6.90 16.25
N VAL A 111 4.62 -6.81 15.64
CA VAL A 111 3.92 -5.53 15.47
C VAL A 111 3.55 -4.98 16.86
N PRO A 112 4.11 -3.84 17.31
CA PRO A 112 3.95 -3.35 18.69
C PRO A 112 2.49 -3.20 19.10
N THR A 113 1.66 -2.71 18.20
CA THR A 113 0.22 -2.48 18.45
C THR A 113 -0.56 -3.75 18.79
N TYR A 114 -0.10 -4.94 18.41
CA TYR A 114 -0.74 -6.20 18.78
C TYR A 114 -0.77 -6.39 20.31
N LYS A 115 0.38 -6.24 20.97
CA LYS A 115 0.50 -6.34 22.43
C LYS A 115 -0.19 -5.19 23.15
N ASP A 116 0.01 -3.97 22.69
CA ASP A 116 -0.56 -2.77 23.28
C ASP A 116 -2.11 -2.78 23.24
N GLN A 117 -2.69 -3.29 22.16
CA GLN A 117 -4.15 -3.40 22.07
C GLN A 117 -4.71 -4.53 22.93
N GLN A 118 -4.01 -5.65 23.05
CA GLN A 118 -4.41 -6.70 23.99
C GLN A 118 -4.45 -6.18 25.45
N GLU A 119 -3.52 -5.31 25.81
CA GLU A 119 -3.49 -4.69 27.14
C GLU A 119 -4.59 -3.64 27.32
N LYS A 120 -4.87 -2.84 26.30
CA LYS A 120 -5.89 -1.77 26.35
C LYS A 120 -7.33 -2.30 26.28
N LEU A 121 -7.58 -3.37 25.56
CA LEU A 121 -8.90 -3.93 25.30
C LEU A 121 -9.15 -5.23 26.07
N LYS A 122 -8.78 -5.27 27.36
CA LYS A 122 -8.92 -6.44 28.23
C LYS A 122 -10.38 -6.97 28.36
N SER A 123 -11.36 -6.16 28.01
CA SER A 123 -12.78 -6.57 27.98
C SER A 123 -13.19 -7.37 26.75
N LYS A 124 -12.33 -7.43 25.73
CA LYS A 124 -12.55 -8.17 24.47
C LYS A 124 -11.56 -9.33 24.38
N ASP A 125 -12.04 -10.50 23.96
CA ASP A 125 -11.13 -11.60 23.60
C ASP A 125 -10.52 -11.32 22.24
N LEU A 126 -9.25 -10.90 22.23
CA LEU A 126 -8.46 -10.62 21.04
C LEU A 126 -7.50 -11.77 20.68
N SER A 127 -7.64 -12.93 21.33
CA SER A 127 -6.84 -14.13 21.05
C SER A 127 -7.33 -14.86 19.79
N THR A 128 -7.72 -14.10 18.77
CA THR A 128 -8.25 -14.64 17.52
C THR A 128 -7.23 -14.51 16.38
N TYR A 129 -7.34 -15.42 15.40
CA TYR A 129 -6.54 -15.32 14.16
C TYR A 129 -6.79 -14.00 13.43
N GLY A 130 -8.04 -13.55 13.37
CA GLY A 130 -8.39 -12.29 12.71
C GLY A 130 -7.68 -11.09 13.33
N PHE A 131 -7.58 -11.05 14.68
CA PHE A 131 -6.86 -9.99 15.36
C PHE A 131 -5.32 -10.11 15.22
N LEU A 132 -4.75 -11.30 15.25
CA LEU A 132 -3.33 -11.50 14.95
C LEU A 132 -3.02 -11.16 13.48
N GLY A 133 -3.91 -11.51 12.57
CA GLY A 133 -3.74 -11.35 11.12
C GLY A 133 -4.07 -9.96 10.56
N TYR A 134 -4.64 -9.03 11.37
CA TYR A 134 -5.10 -7.74 10.83
C TYR A 134 -3.98 -6.90 10.18
N PRO A 135 -2.71 -6.92 10.63
CA PRO A 135 -1.66 -6.16 9.95
C PRO A 135 -1.37 -6.70 8.54
N LEU A 136 -1.60 -7.99 8.32
CA LEU A 136 -1.48 -8.58 7.00
C LEU A 136 -2.67 -8.24 6.09
N LEU A 137 -3.88 -8.12 6.63
CA LEU A 137 -5.04 -7.59 5.90
C LEU A 137 -4.80 -6.13 5.51
N GLN A 138 -4.28 -5.32 6.41
CA GLN A 138 -3.88 -3.94 6.11
C GLN A 138 -2.79 -3.88 5.03
N THR A 139 -1.85 -4.81 5.06
CA THR A 139 -0.86 -4.96 3.98
C THR A 139 -1.53 -5.22 2.65
N ALA A 140 -2.50 -6.15 2.59
CA ALA A 140 -3.26 -6.42 1.37
C ALA A 140 -4.01 -5.18 0.86
N ASP A 141 -4.65 -4.42 1.76
CA ASP A 141 -5.33 -3.17 1.42
C ASP A 141 -4.40 -2.15 0.74
N ILE A 142 -3.16 -2.07 1.21
CA ILE A 142 -2.16 -1.13 0.70
C ILE A 142 -1.61 -1.56 -0.65
N ILE A 143 -1.12 -2.80 -0.72
CA ILE A 143 -0.34 -3.25 -1.90
C ILE A 143 -1.21 -3.62 -3.11
N ILE A 144 -2.50 -3.97 -2.91
CA ILE A 144 -3.42 -4.29 -4.01
C ILE A 144 -3.60 -3.10 -4.97
N TYR A 145 -3.57 -1.88 -4.44
CA TYR A 145 -3.63 -0.65 -5.24
C TYR A 145 -2.25 -0.16 -5.68
N LYS A 146 -1.17 -0.88 -5.35
CA LYS A 146 0.20 -0.45 -5.58
C LYS A 146 0.45 0.96 -5.01
N ALA A 147 -0.03 1.19 -3.79
CA ALA A 147 0.08 2.48 -3.12
C ALA A 147 1.55 2.82 -2.86
N SER A 148 1.94 4.04 -3.25
CA SER A 148 3.27 4.59 -2.98
C SER A 148 3.37 5.16 -1.57
N TYR A 149 2.25 5.70 -1.06
CA TYR A 149 2.19 6.36 0.23
C TYR A 149 0.99 5.92 1.03
N VAL A 150 1.18 5.86 2.35
CA VAL A 150 0.14 5.57 3.33
C VAL A 150 0.20 6.66 4.40
N PRO A 151 -0.78 7.58 4.48
CA PRO A 151 -0.84 8.59 5.52
C PRO A 151 -1.18 7.91 6.86
N VAL A 152 -0.27 8.02 7.81
CA VAL A 152 -0.37 7.39 9.13
C VAL A 152 0.19 8.28 10.23
N GLY A 153 -0.27 8.08 11.45
CA GLY A 153 0.42 8.58 12.65
C GLY A 153 1.70 7.77 12.93
N GLU A 154 2.57 8.32 13.77
CA GLU A 154 3.84 7.67 14.14
C GLU A 154 3.65 6.26 14.72
N ASP A 155 2.55 6.02 15.43
CA ASP A 155 2.19 4.72 16.02
C ASP A 155 1.87 3.64 14.98
N GLN A 156 1.56 4.02 13.73
CA GLN A 156 1.20 3.12 12.63
C GLN A 156 2.36 2.87 11.65
N VAL A 157 3.51 3.51 11.83
CA VAL A 157 4.67 3.32 10.94
C VAL A 157 5.10 1.85 10.87
N ALA A 158 5.04 1.12 11.99
CA ALA A 158 5.39 -0.30 12.04
C ALA A 158 4.53 -1.17 11.09
N HIS A 159 3.26 -0.82 10.87
CA HIS A 159 2.40 -1.52 9.92
C HIS A 159 2.80 -1.26 8.47
N VAL A 160 3.22 -0.03 8.16
CA VAL A 160 3.71 0.31 6.81
C VAL A 160 5.03 -0.39 6.54
N GLU A 161 5.93 -0.48 7.53
CA GLU A 161 7.18 -1.25 7.41
C GLU A 161 6.90 -2.74 7.21
N MET A 162 5.91 -3.32 7.90
CA MET A 162 5.49 -4.69 7.65
C MET A 162 4.98 -4.87 6.21
N ALA A 163 4.16 -3.93 5.71
CA ALA A 163 3.68 -3.98 4.32
C ALA A 163 4.83 -3.93 3.31
N ARG A 164 5.90 -3.17 3.59
CA ARG A 164 7.13 -3.13 2.80
C ARG A 164 7.85 -4.47 2.78
N GLU A 165 8.02 -5.08 3.96
CA GLU A 165 8.67 -6.39 4.08
C GLU A 165 7.91 -7.48 3.34
N VAL A 166 6.58 -7.50 3.45
CA VAL A 166 5.72 -8.45 2.74
C VAL A 166 5.79 -8.23 1.22
N ALA A 167 5.72 -6.98 0.75
CA ALA A 167 5.86 -6.65 -0.67
C ALA A 167 7.23 -7.08 -1.22
N ARG A 168 8.30 -6.83 -0.47
CA ARG A 168 9.68 -7.24 -0.83
C ARG A 168 9.79 -8.77 -0.93
N ARG A 169 9.26 -9.50 0.07
CA ARG A 169 9.25 -10.95 0.07
C ARG A 169 8.42 -11.53 -1.08
N PHE A 170 7.27 -10.93 -1.39
CA PHE A 170 6.46 -11.32 -2.55
C PHE A 170 7.25 -11.16 -3.85
N ASN A 171 7.85 -10.00 -4.05
CA ASN A 171 8.67 -9.72 -5.24
C ASN A 171 9.85 -10.68 -5.35
N PHE A 172 10.49 -11.02 -4.24
CA PHE A 172 11.59 -12.00 -4.21
C PHE A 172 11.13 -13.40 -4.63
N LEU A 173 9.99 -13.86 -4.12
CA LEU A 173 9.48 -15.20 -4.39
C LEU A 173 8.88 -15.33 -5.80
N TYR A 174 8.15 -14.31 -6.27
CA TYR A 174 7.32 -14.39 -7.47
C TYR A 174 7.76 -13.45 -8.60
N GLY A 175 8.70 -12.55 -8.35
CA GLY A 175 9.23 -11.63 -9.35
C GLY A 175 10.23 -12.26 -10.33
N ARG A 176 10.76 -13.44 -10.00
CA ARG A 176 11.70 -14.16 -10.86
C ARG A 176 10.95 -14.96 -11.90
N GLU A 177 10.98 -14.49 -13.16
CA GLU A 177 10.43 -15.20 -14.31
C GLU A 177 11.55 -15.77 -15.18
N ALA A 178 11.23 -16.83 -15.93
CA ALA A 178 12.20 -17.40 -16.89
C ALA A 178 12.59 -16.35 -17.95
N GLY A 179 13.91 -16.20 -18.20
CA GLY A 179 14.44 -15.19 -19.13
C GLY A 179 14.25 -13.76 -18.64
N PHE A 180 14.29 -13.52 -17.31
CA PHE A 180 14.05 -12.20 -16.73
C PHE A 180 15.03 -11.16 -17.24
N GLU A 181 16.32 -11.47 -17.32
CA GLU A 181 17.35 -10.54 -17.75
C GLU A 181 17.18 -10.15 -19.22
N GLU A 182 16.96 -11.13 -20.11
CA GLU A 182 16.74 -10.89 -21.53
C GLU A 182 15.46 -10.03 -21.76
N LYS A 183 14.41 -10.29 -20.98
CA LYS A 183 13.18 -9.51 -21.04
C LYS A 183 13.37 -8.08 -20.49
N ALA A 184 14.19 -7.89 -19.46
CA ALA A 184 14.52 -6.58 -18.92
C ALA A 184 15.37 -5.78 -19.92
N GLU A 185 16.35 -6.41 -20.57
CA GLU A 185 17.14 -5.79 -21.63
C GLU A 185 16.29 -5.41 -22.85
N ALA A 186 15.37 -6.28 -23.25
CA ALA A 186 14.41 -5.97 -24.30
C ALA A 186 13.50 -4.79 -23.94
N ALA A 187 13.07 -4.71 -22.66
CA ALA A 187 12.31 -3.57 -22.15
C ALA A 187 13.14 -2.27 -22.17
N ALA A 188 14.42 -2.32 -21.78
CA ALA A 188 15.31 -1.17 -21.79
C ALA A 188 15.51 -0.62 -23.23
N LYS A 189 15.63 -1.48 -24.23
CA LYS A 189 15.73 -1.07 -25.64
C LYS A 189 14.50 -0.30 -26.13
N LYS A 190 13.28 -0.61 -25.58
CA LYS A 190 12.05 0.11 -25.93
C LYS A 190 12.04 1.56 -25.45
N MET A 191 12.86 1.94 -24.48
CA MET A 191 13.00 3.33 -24.01
C MET A 191 13.70 4.25 -25.01
N GLY A 192 14.28 3.69 -26.09
CA GLY A 192 15.07 4.40 -27.07
C GLY A 192 16.53 4.55 -26.66
N LYS A 193 17.44 4.76 -27.66
CA LYS A 193 18.89 4.68 -27.47
C LYS A 193 19.41 5.54 -26.32
N LYS A 194 19.05 6.81 -26.28
CA LYS A 194 19.52 7.76 -25.24
C LYS A 194 19.11 7.35 -23.82
N ASN A 195 17.84 6.99 -23.61
CA ASN A 195 17.35 6.60 -22.29
C ASN A 195 17.88 5.23 -21.87
N ASN A 196 18.08 4.32 -22.82
CA ASN A 196 18.69 3.02 -22.57
C ASN A 196 20.14 3.15 -22.08
N GLU A 197 20.96 3.95 -22.76
CA GLU A 197 22.36 4.19 -22.37
C GLU A 197 22.42 4.82 -20.97
N LEU A 198 21.62 5.87 -20.72
CA LEU A 198 21.56 6.55 -19.44
C LEU A 198 21.05 5.62 -18.31
N TYR A 199 20.07 4.77 -18.58
CA TYR A 199 19.57 3.79 -17.62
C TYR A 199 20.67 2.81 -17.16
N TYR A 200 21.48 2.29 -18.09
CA TYR A 200 22.59 1.38 -17.74
C TYR A 200 23.72 2.08 -17.01
N GLU A 201 24.01 3.33 -17.32
CA GLU A 201 24.98 4.15 -16.58
C GLU A 201 24.52 4.35 -15.11
N LEU A 202 23.28 4.77 -14.92
CA LEU A 202 22.70 4.98 -13.60
C LEU A 202 22.61 3.67 -12.80
N ARG A 203 22.18 2.57 -13.44
CA ARG A 203 22.16 1.24 -12.84
C ARG A 203 23.53 0.82 -12.33
N ARG A 204 24.57 1.02 -13.13
CA ARG A 204 25.96 0.71 -12.75
C ARG A 204 26.40 1.56 -11.56
N SER A 205 26.16 2.86 -11.60
CA SER A 205 26.49 3.78 -10.49
C SER A 205 25.79 3.36 -9.18
N TYR A 206 24.51 2.93 -9.26
CA TYR A 206 23.82 2.43 -8.09
C TYR A 206 24.37 1.09 -7.58
N GLN A 207 24.55 0.12 -8.47
CA GLN A 207 24.96 -1.24 -8.07
C GLN A 207 26.41 -1.33 -7.60
N GLU A 208 27.32 -0.57 -8.21
CA GLU A 208 28.75 -0.61 -7.87
C GLU A 208 29.13 0.37 -6.75
N GLN A 209 28.44 1.50 -6.64
CA GLN A 209 28.81 2.59 -5.74
C GLN A 209 27.76 2.88 -4.65
N GLY A 210 26.59 2.23 -4.68
CA GLY A 210 25.47 2.51 -3.77
C GLY A 210 24.84 3.89 -3.96
N ASN A 211 24.99 4.51 -5.14
CA ASN A 211 24.51 5.87 -5.40
C ASN A 211 22.98 5.92 -5.47
N THR A 212 22.36 6.34 -4.37
CA THR A 212 20.89 6.44 -4.25
C THR A 212 20.29 7.53 -5.16
N GLU A 213 21.05 8.60 -5.47
CA GLU A 213 20.59 9.62 -6.41
C GLU A 213 20.49 9.05 -7.85
N ALA A 214 21.42 8.19 -8.23
CA ALA A 214 21.37 7.49 -9.51
C ALA A 214 20.16 6.53 -9.57
N LEU A 215 19.83 5.86 -8.45
CA LEU A 215 18.64 5.01 -8.34
C LEU A 215 17.36 5.82 -8.62
N GLU A 216 17.17 6.94 -7.93
CA GLU A 216 15.97 7.77 -8.08
C GLU A 216 15.87 8.38 -9.50
N LYS A 217 16.98 8.81 -10.08
CA LYS A 217 17.02 9.28 -11.49
C LYS A 217 16.62 8.19 -12.46
N ALA A 218 17.11 6.96 -12.27
CA ALA A 218 16.77 5.83 -13.13
C ALA A 218 15.27 5.47 -13.00
N LYS A 219 14.72 5.48 -11.79
CA LYS A 219 13.29 5.27 -11.54
C LYS A 219 12.44 6.33 -12.28
N ALA A 220 12.80 7.60 -12.17
CA ALA A 220 12.13 8.69 -12.87
C ALA A 220 12.16 8.53 -14.41
N ILE A 221 13.29 8.07 -14.96
CA ILE A 221 13.38 7.77 -16.40
C ILE A 221 12.41 6.66 -16.79
N ILE A 222 12.35 5.56 -16.04
CA ILE A 222 11.41 4.45 -16.30
C ILE A 222 9.97 4.93 -16.25
N GLU A 223 9.61 5.69 -15.24
CA GLU A 223 8.24 6.19 -15.03
C GLU A 223 7.80 7.17 -16.14
N SER A 224 8.70 7.99 -16.64
CA SER A 224 8.43 8.95 -17.71
C SER A 224 8.13 8.30 -19.07
N GLN A 225 8.43 7.01 -19.25
CA GLN A 225 8.28 6.33 -20.54
C GLN A 225 6.80 6.03 -20.85
N LYS A 226 6.32 6.55 -21.99
CA LYS A 226 4.93 6.30 -22.46
C LYS A 226 4.81 5.03 -23.33
N ARG A 227 5.93 4.51 -23.85
CA ARG A 227 5.94 3.42 -24.86
C ARG A 227 6.19 2.03 -24.27
N ILE A 228 6.50 1.93 -22.98
CA ILE A 228 6.72 0.66 -22.29
C ILE A 228 5.46 0.22 -21.56
N THR A 229 5.23 -1.09 -21.49
CA THR A 229 4.11 -1.67 -20.75
C THR A 229 4.34 -1.58 -19.24
N ILE A 230 3.28 -1.83 -18.45
CA ILE A 230 3.39 -1.95 -16.98
C ILE A 230 4.39 -3.06 -16.62
N GLY A 231 4.29 -4.22 -17.31
CA GLY A 231 5.22 -5.34 -17.07
C GLY A 231 6.68 -5.00 -17.42
N ASP A 232 6.92 -4.19 -18.46
CA ASP A 232 8.27 -3.72 -18.78
C ASP A 232 8.81 -2.80 -17.68
N ARG A 233 7.99 -1.90 -17.12
CA ARG A 233 8.38 -1.04 -15.99
C ARG A 233 8.74 -1.85 -14.76
N GLU A 234 7.91 -2.82 -14.40
CA GLU A 234 8.15 -3.70 -13.26
C GLU A 234 9.45 -4.50 -13.40
N ARG A 235 9.78 -4.95 -14.63
CA ARG A 235 11.06 -5.62 -14.93
C ARG A 235 12.23 -4.66 -14.80
N LEU A 236 12.13 -3.48 -15.39
CA LEU A 236 13.20 -2.48 -15.35
C LEU A 236 13.49 -2.00 -13.93
N MET A 237 12.45 -1.78 -13.11
CA MET A 237 12.61 -1.45 -11.70
C MET A 237 13.35 -2.56 -10.94
N GLY A 238 12.93 -3.81 -11.12
CA GLY A 238 13.59 -4.94 -10.46
C GLY A 238 15.01 -5.17 -10.95
N TYR A 239 15.25 -5.07 -12.25
CA TYR A 239 16.58 -5.21 -12.84
C TYR A 239 17.54 -4.09 -12.40
N LEU A 240 17.03 -2.88 -12.21
CA LEU A 240 17.77 -1.74 -11.66
C LEU A 240 18.33 -2.07 -10.27
N GLU A 241 17.55 -2.69 -9.42
CA GLU A 241 17.92 -3.07 -8.05
C GLU A 241 18.64 -4.43 -7.95
N GLY A 242 18.86 -5.11 -9.06
CA GLY A 242 19.51 -6.44 -9.09
C GLY A 242 18.60 -7.60 -8.67
N GLY A 243 17.29 -7.35 -8.58
CA GLY A 243 16.26 -8.33 -8.25
C GLY A 243 15.45 -8.81 -9.45
N GLY A 244 14.36 -9.52 -9.17
CA GLY A 244 13.31 -9.87 -10.13
C GLY A 244 12.32 -8.72 -10.37
N LYS A 245 11.28 -8.98 -11.16
CA LYS A 245 10.20 -8.04 -11.42
C LYS A 245 9.58 -7.51 -10.12
N ILE A 246 9.45 -6.19 -10.00
CA ILE A 246 8.72 -5.57 -8.90
C ILE A 246 7.22 -5.60 -9.23
N ILE A 247 6.51 -6.51 -8.59
CA ILE A 247 5.06 -6.68 -8.74
C ILE A 247 4.32 -5.70 -7.84
N PHE A 248 4.75 -5.61 -6.57
CA PHE A 248 4.25 -4.65 -5.60
C PHE A 248 5.34 -3.65 -5.22
N PRO A 249 5.11 -2.33 -5.39
CA PRO A 249 6.03 -1.32 -4.86
C PRO A 249 6.04 -1.35 -3.33
N GLU A 250 7.17 -0.97 -2.75
CA GLU A 250 7.29 -0.81 -1.30
C GLU A 250 6.62 0.50 -0.88
N PRO A 251 5.53 0.47 -0.09
CA PRO A 251 4.85 1.68 0.35
C PRO A 251 5.71 2.48 1.34
N LYS A 252 5.52 3.79 1.39
CA LYS A 252 6.16 4.70 2.34
C LYS A 252 5.12 5.32 3.26
N ALA A 253 5.43 5.43 4.55
CA ALA A 253 4.63 6.21 5.48
C ALA A 253 4.69 7.70 5.10
N LEU A 254 3.55 8.38 5.16
CA LEU A 254 3.42 9.82 5.00
C LEU A 254 2.93 10.37 6.35
N LEU A 255 3.83 11.02 7.09
CA LEU A 255 3.58 11.60 8.41
C LEU A 255 3.01 13.02 8.33
#